data_71372838a10133a789dc066c3d08cf35
#
_entry.id   71372838a10133a789dc066c3d08cf35
#
_cell.length_a   1.000
_cell.length_b   1.000
_cell.length_c   1.000
_cell.angle_alpha   90.00
_cell.angle_beta   90.00
_cell.angle_gamma   90.00
#
_symmetry.space_group_name_H-M   'P 1'
#
loop_
_entity.id
_entity.type
_entity.pdbx_description
1 polymer ?
#
loop_
_entity_poly.entity_id
_entity_poly.type
_entity_poly.pdbx_seq_one_letter_code
_entity_poly.pdbx_strand_id
1 'polypeptide(L)'
;MKKIISFILIVVMSFSLAACSDNAQSNKEIKPQAAQMKSICELATMQCYYHNVAKYMDDDATGILWWKKDRKFWIEYAGVVTIGIDTSLVKIEVDGENVTITIPPAKVLGCKVDEKTLTKDSFIVASDSAPVDAEHQTEAFKDAQAKMYEEASNNAALLANAQQRAQKLLENYVNSIGDCVGKTYSIKWVYLDDAEKLNNVETDEATSVGEQQKSYLVHTRLHPSY
;
A
#
# COMPACT_ATOMS: atom_id res chain seq x y z
N MET A 1 -33.08 47.16 47.31
CA MET A 1 -32.11 46.05 47.14
C MET A 1 -32.54 45.05 46.03
N LYS A 2 -33.77 44.48 46.07
CA LYS A 2 -34.23 43.52 45.05
C LYS A 2 -34.19 44.00 43.63
N LYS A 3 -34.53 45.30 43.36
CA LYS A 3 -34.52 45.91 42.01
C LYS A 3 -33.09 46.13 41.46
N ILE A 4 -32.11 46.39 42.35
CA ILE A 4 -30.71 46.59 41.96
C ILE A 4 -30.06 45.22 41.60
N ILE A 5 -30.39 44.18 42.34
CA ILE A 5 -29.92 42.82 42.04
C ILE A 5 -30.44 42.31 40.70
N SER A 6 -31.72 42.60 40.39
CA SER A 6 -32.35 42.26 39.11
C SER A 6 -31.68 42.97 37.94
N PHE A 7 -31.25 44.21 38.11
CA PHE A 7 -30.57 45.00 37.06
C PHE A 7 -29.16 44.48 36.79
N ILE A 8 -28.44 44.10 37.86
CA ILE A 8 -27.10 43.48 37.75
C ILE A 8 -27.15 42.12 37.04
N LEU A 9 -28.21 41.35 37.29
CA LEU A 9 -28.38 40.03 36.68
C LEU A 9 -28.63 40.14 35.18
N ILE A 10 -29.38 41.13 34.75
CA ILE A 10 -29.65 41.42 33.31
C ILE A 10 -28.40 41.92 32.59
N VAL A 11 -27.58 42.73 33.24
CA VAL A 11 -26.32 43.22 32.65
C VAL A 11 -25.29 42.08 32.51
N VAL A 12 -25.20 41.16 33.46
CA VAL A 12 -24.32 40.00 33.40
C VAL A 12 -24.77 39.02 32.27
N MET A 13 -26.09 38.85 32.07
CA MET A 13 -26.59 38.01 30.98
C MET A 13 -26.35 38.62 29.58
N SER A 14 -26.35 39.95 29.47
CA SER A 14 -26.07 40.60 28.17
C SER A 14 -24.59 40.55 27.79
N PHE A 15 -23.66 40.44 28.75
CA PHE A 15 -22.23 40.29 28.45
C PHE A 15 -21.83 38.89 28.05
N SER A 16 -22.61 37.87 28.36
CA SER A 16 -22.30 36.45 27.97
C SER A 16 -22.66 36.15 26.50
N LEU A 17 -23.44 37.01 25.81
CA LEU A 17 -23.76 36.85 24.38
C LEU A 17 -22.71 37.45 23.43
N ALA A 18 -21.75 38.22 23.94
CA ALA A 18 -20.69 38.80 23.13
C ALA A 18 -19.40 37.92 23.03
N ALA A 19 -19.33 36.80 23.75
CA ALA A 19 -18.16 35.93 23.79
C ALA A 19 -18.14 34.84 22.72
N CYS A 20 -19.13 34.76 21.84
CA CYS A 20 -19.17 33.77 20.75
C CYS A 20 -18.97 34.40 19.37
N SER A 21 -17.99 35.28 19.21
CA SER A 21 -17.70 35.91 17.91
C SER A 21 -16.22 35.86 17.53
N ASP A 22 -15.47 34.86 18.00
CA ASP A 22 -14.20 34.48 17.42
C ASP A 22 -14.36 33.15 16.64
N ASN A 23 -15.30 33.13 15.68
CA ASN A 23 -15.14 32.31 14.51
C ASN A 23 -14.08 32.99 13.64
N ALA A 24 -12.81 32.85 13.99
CA ALA A 24 -11.76 32.75 13.00
C ALA A 24 -12.06 31.46 12.20
N GLN A 25 -13.05 31.53 11.30
CA GLN A 25 -13.09 30.69 10.12
C GLN A 25 -11.76 30.97 9.41
N SER A 26 -10.73 30.20 9.75
CA SER A 26 -9.66 29.94 8.84
C SER A 26 -10.39 29.53 7.56
N ASN A 27 -10.45 30.44 6.58
CA ASN A 27 -10.81 30.13 5.21
C ASN A 27 -9.73 29.18 4.70
N LYS A 28 -9.82 27.92 5.14
CA LYS A 28 -8.99 26.86 4.64
C LYS A 28 -9.43 26.69 3.21
N GLU A 29 -8.67 27.26 2.30
CA GLU A 29 -8.91 27.12 0.87
C GLU A 29 -9.09 25.63 0.57
N ILE A 30 -10.31 25.27 0.14
CA ILE A 30 -10.61 23.89 -0.24
C ILE A 30 -9.90 23.65 -1.56
N LYS A 31 -8.90 22.78 -1.54
CA LYS A 31 -8.09 22.38 -2.70
C LYS A 31 -7.74 20.91 -2.61
N PRO A 32 -7.38 20.23 -3.72
CA PRO A 32 -6.90 18.86 -3.69
C PRO A 32 -5.75 18.67 -2.70
N GLN A 33 -5.84 17.66 -1.84
CA GLN A 33 -4.88 17.41 -0.77
C GLN A 33 -4.10 16.11 -1.02
N ALA A 34 -2.77 16.18 -0.91
CA ALA A 34 -1.89 15.04 -1.14
C ALA A 34 -2.23 13.82 -0.27
N ALA A 35 -2.54 14.02 1.01
CA ALA A 35 -2.90 12.93 1.92
C ALA A 35 -4.16 12.18 1.47
N GLN A 36 -5.20 12.90 1.04
CA GLN A 36 -6.45 12.30 0.55
C GLN A 36 -6.23 11.56 -0.78
N MET A 37 -5.41 12.11 -1.67
CA MET A 37 -5.10 11.47 -2.94
C MET A 37 -4.26 10.19 -2.76
N LYS A 38 -3.35 10.15 -1.78
CA LYS A 38 -2.65 8.92 -1.39
C LYS A 38 -3.62 7.84 -0.87
N SER A 39 -4.55 8.22 0.00
CA SER A 39 -5.60 7.29 0.47
C SER A 39 -6.49 6.78 -0.66
N ILE A 40 -6.75 7.58 -1.69
CA ILE A 40 -7.48 7.15 -2.90
C ILE A 40 -6.67 6.11 -3.67
N CYS A 41 -5.36 6.27 -3.79
CA CYS A 41 -4.49 5.26 -4.41
C CYS A 41 -4.50 3.93 -3.64
N GLU A 42 -4.53 3.97 -2.30
CA GLU A 42 -4.70 2.79 -1.45
C GLU A 42 -6.03 2.09 -1.70
N LEU A 43 -7.13 2.85 -1.81
CA LEU A 43 -8.47 2.33 -2.14
C LEU A 43 -8.59 1.84 -3.59
N ALA A 44 -7.69 2.28 -4.48
CA ALA A 44 -7.68 1.87 -5.87
C ALA A 44 -7.12 0.45 -6.09
N THR A 45 -6.65 -0.22 -5.03
CA THR A 45 -6.10 -1.58 -5.16
C THR A 45 -7.13 -2.56 -5.71
N MET A 46 -6.65 -3.52 -6.48
CA MET A 46 -7.42 -4.64 -7.02
C MET A 46 -6.98 -5.93 -6.35
N GLN A 47 -7.94 -6.79 -6.04
CA GLN A 47 -7.67 -8.14 -5.56
C GLN A 47 -8.03 -9.13 -6.65
N CYS A 48 -7.06 -9.95 -7.04
CA CYS A 48 -7.23 -11.03 -8.01
C CYS A 48 -7.18 -12.36 -7.27
N TYR A 49 -8.21 -13.16 -7.44
CA TYR A 49 -8.29 -14.49 -6.86
C TYR A 49 -7.73 -15.49 -7.86
N TYR A 50 -6.78 -16.29 -7.38
CA TYR A 50 -6.12 -17.33 -8.13
C TYR A 50 -6.55 -18.69 -7.60
N HIS A 51 -6.78 -19.64 -8.51
CA HIS A 51 -6.95 -21.04 -8.21
C HIS A 51 -6.07 -21.81 -9.19
N ASN A 52 -4.98 -22.38 -8.69
CA ASN A 52 -3.92 -22.93 -9.50
C ASN A 52 -3.47 -24.30 -9.00
N VAL A 53 -2.77 -25.03 -9.86
CA VAL A 53 -2.09 -26.27 -9.52
C VAL A 53 -0.59 -26.09 -9.77
N ALA A 54 0.23 -26.21 -8.72
CA ALA A 54 1.66 -26.22 -8.83
C ALA A 54 2.19 -27.66 -8.85
N LYS A 55 3.12 -27.94 -9.75
CA LYS A 55 3.83 -29.21 -9.82
C LYS A 55 5.18 -29.07 -9.12
N TYR A 56 5.43 -29.99 -8.20
CA TYR A 56 6.73 -30.16 -7.57
C TYR A 56 7.44 -31.41 -8.13
N MET A 57 8.70 -31.27 -8.50
CA MET A 57 9.55 -32.35 -8.96
C MET A 57 10.94 -32.21 -8.33
N ASP A 58 11.42 -33.30 -7.76
CA ASP A 58 12.76 -33.45 -7.23
C ASP A 58 13.33 -34.74 -7.80
N ASP A 59 14.23 -34.60 -8.74
CA ASP A 59 14.83 -35.73 -9.46
C ASP A 59 15.85 -36.43 -8.57
N ASP A 60 15.92 -37.77 -8.66
CA ASP A 60 16.84 -38.59 -7.88
C ASP A 60 16.68 -38.45 -6.35
N ALA A 61 15.49 -38.10 -5.87
CA ALA A 61 15.20 -37.80 -4.47
C ALA A 61 15.56 -38.93 -3.48
N THR A 62 15.50 -40.18 -3.93
CA THR A 62 15.86 -41.35 -3.10
C THR A 62 16.41 -42.47 -3.95
N GLY A 63 17.24 -43.34 -3.35
CA GLY A 63 17.78 -44.55 -3.97
C GLY A 63 19.27 -44.45 -4.34
N ILE A 64 19.82 -45.54 -4.80
CA ILE A 64 21.25 -45.68 -5.19
C ILE A 64 21.32 -46.25 -6.60
N LEU A 65 22.20 -45.69 -7.46
CA LEU A 65 22.43 -46.15 -8.85
C LEU A 65 21.12 -46.14 -9.69
N TRP A 66 20.70 -47.31 -10.17
CA TRP A 66 19.52 -47.52 -11.03
C TRP A 66 18.20 -47.67 -10.26
N TRP A 67 18.22 -47.63 -8.93
CA TRP A 67 17.05 -47.71 -8.05
C TRP A 67 16.56 -46.32 -7.58
N LYS A 68 16.98 -45.28 -8.25
CA LYS A 68 16.61 -43.93 -7.94
C LYS A 68 15.13 -43.69 -8.23
N LYS A 69 14.48 -42.95 -7.36
CA LYS A 69 13.08 -42.49 -7.51
C LYS A 69 13.00 -41.00 -7.40
N ASP A 70 12.32 -40.41 -8.31
CA ASP A 70 11.97 -39.01 -8.27
C ASP A 70 10.84 -38.76 -7.27
N ARG A 71 10.79 -37.56 -6.70
CA ARG A 71 9.66 -37.09 -5.92
C ARG A 71 8.80 -36.24 -6.80
N LYS A 72 7.50 -36.61 -6.96
CA LYS A 72 6.55 -35.96 -7.86
C LYS A 72 5.23 -35.80 -7.17
N PHE A 73 4.77 -34.57 -7.00
CA PHE A 73 3.44 -34.29 -6.52
C PHE A 73 2.93 -32.93 -7.04
N TRP A 74 1.64 -32.72 -6.92
CA TRP A 74 0.97 -31.48 -7.27
C TRP A 74 0.31 -30.89 -6.04
N ILE A 75 0.27 -29.57 -5.96
CA ILE A 75 -0.49 -28.84 -4.97
C ILE A 75 -1.57 -28.05 -5.70
N GLU A 76 -2.82 -28.32 -5.35
CA GLU A 76 -3.94 -27.45 -5.70
C GLU A 76 -4.10 -26.38 -4.61
N TYR A 77 -4.08 -25.10 -4.99
CA TYR A 77 -4.14 -24.00 -4.05
C TYR A 77 -4.93 -22.82 -4.59
N ALA A 78 -5.56 -22.09 -3.66
CA ALA A 78 -6.13 -20.79 -3.96
C ALA A 78 -5.34 -19.69 -3.27
N GLY A 79 -5.39 -18.49 -3.83
CA GLY A 79 -4.69 -17.34 -3.26
C GLY A 79 -5.25 -16.02 -3.75
N VAL A 80 -4.77 -14.94 -3.14
CA VAL A 80 -5.14 -13.58 -3.47
C VAL A 80 -3.89 -12.77 -3.77
N VAL A 81 -3.88 -12.12 -4.91
CA VAL A 81 -2.87 -11.14 -5.30
C VAL A 81 -3.49 -9.75 -5.24
N THR A 82 -2.86 -8.85 -4.51
CA THR A 82 -3.23 -7.44 -4.44
C THR A 82 -2.34 -6.64 -5.38
N ILE A 83 -2.95 -5.91 -6.30
CA ILE A 83 -2.28 -5.09 -7.32
C ILE A 83 -2.72 -3.64 -7.13
N GLY A 84 -1.79 -2.71 -7.24
CA GLY A 84 -2.10 -1.29 -7.08
C GLY A 84 -0.88 -0.41 -7.26
N ILE A 85 -1.03 0.85 -6.79
CA ILE A 85 0.01 1.89 -6.85
C ILE A 85 0.71 1.97 -5.51
N ASP A 86 2.04 2.08 -5.54
CA ASP A 86 2.83 2.39 -4.35
C ASP A 86 2.64 3.84 -3.95
N THR A 87 1.87 4.07 -2.90
CA THR A 87 1.48 5.41 -2.45
C THR A 87 2.66 6.22 -1.88
N SER A 88 3.74 5.57 -1.47
CA SER A 88 4.95 6.24 -0.99
C SER A 88 5.64 7.06 -2.09
N LEU A 89 5.51 6.61 -3.34
CA LEU A 89 6.09 7.24 -4.53
C LEU A 89 5.15 8.27 -5.19
N VAL A 90 3.91 8.39 -4.75
CA VAL A 90 2.95 9.35 -5.31
C VAL A 90 3.25 10.75 -4.80
N LYS A 91 3.52 11.69 -5.73
CA LYS A 91 3.71 13.12 -5.42
C LYS A 91 2.60 13.93 -6.06
N ILE A 92 2.13 14.94 -5.37
CA ILE A 92 1.03 15.80 -5.83
C ILE A 92 1.37 17.25 -5.51
N GLU A 93 1.34 18.06 -6.55
CA GLU A 93 1.59 19.50 -6.47
C GLU A 93 0.38 20.26 -7.00
N VAL A 94 -0.07 21.25 -6.27
CA VAL A 94 -1.21 22.10 -6.65
C VAL A 94 -0.73 23.54 -6.74
N ASP A 95 -0.77 24.08 -7.94
CA ASP A 95 -0.41 25.46 -8.24
C ASP A 95 -1.59 26.14 -8.94
N GLY A 96 -2.31 26.97 -8.18
CA GLY A 96 -3.55 27.60 -8.65
C GLY A 96 -4.59 26.59 -9.09
N GLU A 97 -4.90 26.54 -10.37
CA GLU A 97 -5.81 25.58 -11.00
C GLU A 97 -5.08 24.39 -11.66
N ASN A 98 -3.76 24.34 -11.58
CA ASN A 98 -2.98 23.23 -12.11
C ASN A 98 -2.67 22.21 -11.01
N VAL A 99 -2.96 20.95 -11.26
CA VAL A 99 -2.65 19.82 -10.37
C VAL A 99 -1.69 18.89 -11.10
N THR A 100 -0.44 18.83 -10.66
CA THR A 100 0.54 17.87 -11.18
C THR A 100 0.53 16.63 -10.29
N ILE A 101 0.25 15.47 -10.88
CA ILE A 101 0.22 14.17 -10.19
C ILE A 101 1.33 13.31 -10.74
N THR A 102 2.34 13.02 -9.91
CA THR A 102 3.39 12.04 -10.20
C THR A 102 2.96 10.70 -9.66
N ILE A 103 2.91 9.68 -10.53
CA ILE A 103 2.42 8.34 -10.20
C ILE A 103 3.38 7.27 -10.72
N PRO A 104 3.78 6.28 -9.90
CA PRO A 104 4.55 5.13 -10.36
C PRO A 104 3.65 4.17 -11.14
N PRO A 105 4.21 3.25 -11.95
CA PRO A 105 3.43 2.16 -12.53
C PRO A 105 2.81 1.27 -11.45
N ALA A 106 1.67 0.68 -11.76
CA ALA A 106 1.05 -0.33 -10.89
C ALA A 106 1.96 -1.56 -10.76
N LYS A 107 1.94 -2.16 -9.58
CA LYS A 107 2.72 -3.37 -9.26
C LYS A 107 1.93 -4.31 -8.36
N VAL A 108 2.44 -5.51 -8.19
CA VAL A 108 1.96 -6.41 -7.14
C VAL A 108 2.39 -5.84 -5.78
N LEU A 109 1.40 -5.52 -4.93
CA LEU A 109 1.60 -5.01 -3.58
C LEU A 109 1.61 -6.11 -2.52
N GLY A 110 1.01 -7.24 -2.84
CA GLY A 110 0.99 -8.40 -1.96
C GLY A 110 0.48 -9.65 -2.66
N CYS A 111 0.95 -10.78 -2.18
CA CYS A 111 0.58 -12.10 -2.70
C CYS A 111 0.45 -13.04 -1.50
N LYS A 112 -0.71 -13.67 -1.35
CA LYS A 112 -0.97 -14.58 -0.24
C LYS A 112 -1.76 -15.79 -0.72
N VAL A 113 -1.20 -16.98 -0.50
CA VAL A 113 -1.94 -18.23 -0.65
C VAL A 113 -2.89 -18.37 0.54
N ASP A 114 -4.10 -18.83 0.30
CA ASP A 114 -5.08 -19.10 1.35
C ASP A 114 -4.82 -20.48 1.95
N GLU A 115 -4.13 -20.51 3.07
CA GLU A 115 -3.79 -21.72 3.80
C GLU A 115 -5.03 -22.57 4.18
N LYS A 116 -6.21 -21.94 4.28
CA LYS A 116 -7.47 -22.64 4.60
C LYS A 116 -7.94 -23.52 3.46
N THR A 117 -7.49 -23.26 2.23
CA THR A 117 -7.80 -24.08 1.06
C THR A 117 -6.89 -25.30 0.95
N LEU A 118 -5.78 -25.32 1.71
CA LEU A 118 -4.85 -26.44 1.72
C LEU A 118 -5.33 -27.52 2.66
N THR A 119 -5.82 -28.59 2.08
CA THR A 119 -6.24 -29.81 2.79
C THR A 119 -5.31 -30.96 2.40
N LYS A 120 -5.47 -32.11 3.01
CA LYS A 120 -4.73 -33.32 2.60
C LYS A 120 -5.00 -33.68 1.14
N ASP A 121 -6.21 -33.42 0.66
CA ASP A 121 -6.63 -33.74 -0.71
C ASP A 121 -6.07 -32.73 -1.74
N SER A 122 -5.54 -31.59 -1.27
CA SER A 122 -4.85 -30.63 -2.13
C SER A 122 -3.47 -31.10 -2.59
N PHE A 123 -2.92 -32.16 -1.95
CA PHE A 123 -1.64 -32.75 -2.30
C PHE A 123 -1.86 -34.06 -3.04
N ILE A 124 -1.62 -34.05 -4.34
CA ILE A 124 -1.80 -35.22 -5.22
C ILE A 124 -0.40 -35.81 -5.48
N VAL A 125 -0.07 -36.90 -4.83
CA VAL A 125 1.22 -37.59 -4.95
C VAL A 125 1.16 -38.63 -6.07
N ALA A 126 2.15 -38.63 -6.96
CA ALA A 126 2.25 -39.65 -8.00
C ALA A 126 2.48 -41.05 -7.39
N SER A 127 1.91 -42.06 -7.98
CA SER A 127 1.98 -43.47 -7.47
C SER A 127 3.39 -44.03 -7.47
N ASP A 128 4.27 -43.50 -8.34
CA ASP A 128 5.68 -43.88 -8.46
C ASP A 128 6.62 -42.90 -7.73
N SER A 129 6.10 -41.94 -7.01
CA SER A 129 6.88 -40.90 -6.29
C SER A 129 7.67 -41.49 -5.12
N ALA A 130 8.82 -40.88 -4.84
CA ALA A 130 9.47 -40.98 -3.55
C ALA A 130 8.57 -40.40 -2.43
N PRO A 131 8.78 -40.77 -1.15
CA PRO A 131 7.98 -40.25 -0.04
C PRO A 131 7.97 -38.71 0.03
N VAL A 132 6.83 -38.12 0.32
CA VAL A 132 6.62 -36.68 0.49
C VAL A 132 6.36 -36.41 1.96
N ASP A 133 7.18 -35.58 2.57
CA ASP A 133 7.03 -35.13 3.96
C ASP A 133 6.61 -33.65 4.05
N ALA A 134 6.50 -33.13 5.27
CA ALA A 134 6.06 -31.76 5.51
C ALA A 134 7.05 -30.70 5.00
N GLU A 135 8.34 -31.02 4.93
CA GLU A 135 9.37 -30.10 4.41
C GLU A 135 9.19 -29.89 2.92
N HIS A 136 9.01 -30.96 2.14
CA HIS A 136 8.73 -30.90 0.71
C HIS A 136 7.42 -30.17 0.40
N GLN A 137 6.39 -30.37 1.24
CA GLN A 137 5.11 -29.65 1.09
C GLN A 137 5.30 -28.15 1.33
N THR A 138 6.13 -27.78 2.32
CA THR A 138 6.43 -26.36 2.62
C THR A 138 7.21 -25.69 1.49
N GLU A 139 8.18 -26.39 0.90
CA GLU A 139 8.96 -25.90 -0.23
C GLU A 139 8.07 -25.70 -1.45
N ALA A 140 7.27 -26.68 -1.82
CA ALA A 140 6.32 -26.55 -2.93
C ALA A 140 5.30 -25.46 -2.72
N PHE A 141 4.89 -25.18 -1.46
CA PHE A 141 4.02 -24.07 -1.13
C PHE A 141 4.69 -22.70 -1.38
N LYS A 142 5.98 -22.56 -1.00
CA LYS A 142 6.75 -21.34 -1.30
C LYS A 142 6.90 -21.12 -2.80
N ASP A 143 7.18 -22.19 -3.55
CA ASP A 143 7.28 -22.13 -5.00
C ASP A 143 5.95 -21.75 -5.65
N ALA A 144 4.84 -22.29 -5.14
CA ALA A 144 3.49 -21.93 -5.61
C ALA A 144 3.21 -20.44 -5.40
N GLN A 145 3.57 -19.90 -4.23
CA GLN A 145 3.41 -18.48 -3.95
C GLN A 145 4.29 -17.60 -4.85
N ALA A 146 5.53 -18.01 -5.08
CA ALA A 146 6.46 -17.30 -5.96
C ALA A 146 5.94 -17.27 -7.42
N LYS A 147 5.45 -18.38 -7.93
CA LYS A 147 4.85 -18.46 -9.28
C LYS A 147 3.60 -17.59 -9.41
N MET A 148 2.73 -17.59 -8.41
CA MET A 148 1.54 -16.74 -8.42
C MET A 148 1.92 -15.24 -8.45
N TYR A 149 2.95 -14.86 -7.70
CA TYR A 149 3.50 -13.51 -7.74
C TYR A 149 4.06 -13.15 -9.12
N GLU A 150 4.85 -14.05 -9.70
CA GLU A 150 5.47 -13.87 -11.02
C GLU A 150 4.41 -13.73 -12.12
N GLU A 151 3.42 -14.63 -12.16
CA GLU A 151 2.32 -14.58 -13.12
C GLU A 151 1.55 -13.26 -13.04
N ALA A 152 1.23 -12.79 -11.83
CA ALA A 152 0.55 -11.52 -11.62
C ALA A 152 1.42 -10.33 -12.03
N SER A 153 2.72 -10.36 -11.72
CA SER A 153 3.68 -9.30 -12.04
C SER A 153 3.93 -9.17 -13.54
N ASN A 154 3.82 -10.26 -14.29
CA ASN A 154 3.97 -10.29 -15.74
C ASN A 154 2.65 -10.06 -16.49
N ASN A 155 1.53 -9.94 -15.79
CA ASN A 155 0.23 -9.72 -16.42
C ASN A 155 0.00 -8.23 -16.70
N ALA A 156 0.45 -7.78 -17.88
CA ALA A 156 0.33 -6.39 -18.31
C ALA A 156 -1.11 -5.85 -18.28
N ALA A 157 -2.11 -6.70 -18.56
CA ALA A 157 -3.51 -6.28 -18.57
C ALA A 157 -4.01 -5.97 -17.13
N LEU A 158 -3.66 -6.80 -16.15
CA LEU A 158 -4.00 -6.55 -14.74
C LEU A 158 -3.32 -5.29 -14.23
N LEU A 159 -2.03 -5.11 -14.53
CA LEU A 159 -1.27 -3.92 -14.12
C LEU A 159 -1.85 -2.65 -14.76
N ALA A 160 -2.16 -2.68 -16.07
CA ALA A 160 -2.78 -1.55 -16.75
C ALA A 160 -4.16 -1.20 -16.16
N ASN A 161 -5.00 -2.20 -15.85
CA ASN A 161 -6.30 -1.98 -15.22
C ASN A 161 -6.17 -1.33 -13.84
N ALA A 162 -5.22 -1.78 -13.01
CA ALA A 162 -4.95 -1.17 -11.71
C ALA A 162 -4.49 0.28 -11.84
N GLN A 163 -3.60 0.56 -12.81
CA GLN A 163 -3.13 1.91 -13.12
C GLN A 163 -4.28 2.83 -13.52
N GLN A 164 -5.10 2.41 -14.47
CA GLN A 164 -6.25 3.19 -14.96
C GLN A 164 -7.28 3.44 -13.85
N ARG A 165 -7.53 2.45 -12.99
CA ARG A 165 -8.43 2.58 -11.86
C ARG A 165 -7.96 3.67 -10.89
N ALA A 166 -6.67 3.66 -10.54
CA ALA A 166 -6.10 4.68 -9.66
C ALA A 166 -6.20 6.09 -10.29
N GLN A 167 -5.82 6.22 -11.55
CA GLN A 167 -5.93 7.48 -12.28
C GLN A 167 -7.37 8.01 -12.32
N LYS A 168 -8.32 7.16 -12.64
CA LYS A 168 -9.73 7.56 -12.72
C LYS A 168 -10.30 8.03 -11.38
N LEU A 169 -9.93 7.37 -10.29
CA LEU A 169 -10.35 7.78 -8.95
C LEU A 169 -9.73 9.10 -8.53
N LEU A 170 -8.45 9.34 -8.85
CA LEU A 170 -7.77 10.61 -8.60
C LEU A 170 -8.37 11.75 -9.41
N GLU A 171 -8.63 11.52 -10.70
CA GLU A 171 -9.28 12.48 -11.58
C GLU A 171 -10.68 12.87 -11.05
N ASN A 172 -11.49 11.89 -10.68
CA ASN A 172 -12.82 12.13 -10.11
C ASN A 172 -12.74 12.95 -8.82
N TYR A 173 -11.75 12.65 -7.96
CA TYR A 173 -11.55 13.42 -6.73
C TYR A 173 -11.20 14.88 -7.02
N VAL A 174 -10.24 15.15 -7.90
CA VAL A 174 -9.82 16.50 -8.26
C VAL A 174 -10.99 17.29 -8.85
N ASN A 175 -11.74 16.68 -9.78
CA ASN A 175 -12.91 17.29 -10.40
C ASN A 175 -14.00 17.58 -9.36
N SER A 176 -14.28 16.64 -8.44
CA SER A 176 -15.27 16.85 -7.37
C SER A 176 -14.90 18.02 -6.43
N ILE A 177 -13.61 18.18 -6.13
CA ILE A 177 -13.15 19.35 -5.37
C ILE A 177 -13.37 20.62 -6.19
N GLY A 178 -13.08 20.61 -7.50
CA GLY A 178 -13.34 21.71 -8.42
C GLY A 178 -14.80 22.14 -8.40
N ASP A 179 -15.71 21.18 -8.56
CA ASP A 179 -17.16 21.43 -8.53
C ASP A 179 -17.61 22.06 -7.20
N CYS A 180 -17.06 21.59 -6.07
CA CYS A 180 -17.38 22.13 -4.75
C CYS A 180 -16.96 23.60 -4.56
N VAL A 181 -15.89 24.04 -5.22
CA VAL A 181 -15.32 25.39 -5.06
C VAL A 181 -15.56 26.30 -6.27
N GLY A 182 -16.27 25.81 -7.29
CA GLY A 182 -16.55 26.55 -8.54
C GLY A 182 -15.27 26.78 -9.37
N LYS A 183 -14.28 25.89 -9.31
CA LYS A 183 -13.04 25.95 -10.09
C LYS A 183 -12.93 24.73 -11.00
N THR A 184 -12.27 24.92 -12.14
CA THR A 184 -11.90 23.80 -13.02
C THR A 184 -10.40 23.55 -12.90
N TYR A 185 -10.02 22.38 -12.38
CA TYR A 185 -8.62 21.98 -12.28
C TYR A 185 -8.13 21.32 -13.57
N SER A 186 -6.92 21.70 -13.99
CA SER A 186 -6.18 21.04 -15.07
C SER A 186 -5.21 20.01 -14.47
N ILE A 187 -5.36 18.74 -14.85
CA ILE A 187 -4.53 17.66 -14.32
C ILE A 187 -3.42 17.36 -15.31
N LYS A 188 -2.17 17.44 -14.84
CA LYS A 188 -0.97 16.98 -15.54
C LYS A 188 -0.45 15.71 -14.90
N TRP A 189 -0.37 14.64 -15.68
CA TRP A 189 0.20 13.36 -15.25
C TRP A 189 1.70 13.30 -15.52
N VAL A 190 2.46 12.85 -14.52
CA VAL A 190 3.88 12.52 -14.61
C VAL A 190 4.04 11.06 -14.19
N TYR A 191 4.63 10.25 -15.06
CA TYR A 191 4.83 8.82 -14.81
C TYR A 191 6.27 8.60 -14.37
N LEU A 192 6.46 7.93 -13.23
CA LEU A 192 7.77 7.48 -12.79
C LEU A 192 8.12 6.20 -13.54
N ASP A 193 9.31 6.19 -14.15
CA ASP A 193 9.90 4.96 -14.66
C ASP A 193 10.65 4.18 -13.56
N ASP A 194 11.14 2.99 -13.89
CA ASP A 194 11.81 2.13 -12.91
C ASP A 194 13.16 2.71 -12.43
N ALA A 195 13.83 3.52 -13.24
CA ALA A 195 15.10 4.18 -12.90
C ALA A 195 14.91 5.30 -11.86
N GLU A 196 13.85 6.09 -11.95
CA GLU A 196 13.51 7.12 -10.95
C GLU A 196 13.08 6.52 -9.61
N LYS A 197 12.51 5.29 -9.59
CA LYS A 197 12.17 4.57 -8.36
C LYS A 197 13.40 4.23 -7.54
N LEU A 198 14.46 3.72 -8.16
CA LEU A 198 15.71 3.35 -7.50
C LEU A 198 16.38 4.56 -6.85
N ASN A 199 16.44 5.69 -7.55
CA ASN A 199 17.03 6.91 -7.03
C ASN A 199 16.26 7.54 -5.85
N ASN A 200 14.92 7.40 -5.81
CA ASN A 200 14.12 7.91 -4.70
C ASN A 200 14.22 7.03 -3.45
N VAL A 201 14.41 5.71 -3.59
CA VAL A 201 14.62 4.80 -2.45
C VAL A 201 15.99 5.03 -1.81
N GLU A 202 17.05 5.21 -2.59
CA GLU A 202 18.40 5.49 -2.07
C GLU A 202 18.50 6.83 -1.32
N THR A 203 17.75 7.87 -1.76
CA THR A 203 17.73 9.17 -1.08
C THR A 203 16.98 9.12 0.26
N ASP A 204 15.90 8.36 0.35
CA ASP A 204 15.14 8.22 1.61
C ASP A 204 15.87 7.34 2.64
N GLU A 205 16.58 6.28 2.22
CA GLU A 205 17.45 5.50 3.10
C GLU A 205 18.67 6.29 3.57
N ALA A 206 19.32 7.07 2.70
CA ALA A 206 20.45 7.91 3.07
C ALA A 206 20.05 9.01 4.07
N THR A 207 18.84 9.55 3.98
CA THR A 207 18.32 10.56 4.90
C THR A 207 17.97 9.94 6.26
N SER A 208 17.39 8.75 6.28
CA SER A 208 17.04 8.05 7.53
C SER A 208 18.27 7.57 8.30
N VAL A 209 19.32 7.10 7.61
CA VAL A 209 20.60 6.70 8.21
C VAL A 209 21.36 7.93 8.75
N GLY A 210 21.31 9.06 8.05
CA GLY A 210 21.93 10.32 8.49
C GLY A 210 21.29 10.90 9.76
N GLU A 211 19.97 10.78 9.94
CA GLU A 211 19.28 11.21 11.16
C GLU A 211 19.54 10.27 12.35
N GLN A 212 19.59 8.97 12.14
CA GLN A 212 19.94 8.02 13.21
C GLN A 212 21.40 8.19 13.67
N GLN A 213 22.35 8.45 12.77
CA GLN A 213 23.74 8.67 13.12
C GLN A 213 23.95 10.00 13.87
N LYS A 214 23.17 11.05 13.56
CA LYS A 214 23.17 12.30 14.33
C LYS A 214 22.60 12.10 15.74
N SER A 215 21.59 11.28 15.93
CA SER A 215 21.02 10.95 17.23
C SER A 215 22.01 10.21 18.14
N TYR A 216 22.79 9.29 17.58
CA TYR A 216 23.84 8.56 18.34
C TYR A 216 25.01 9.45 18.76
N LEU A 217 25.41 10.41 17.93
CA LEU A 217 26.52 11.33 18.23
C LEU A 217 26.17 12.38 19.30
N VAL A 218 24.90 12.73 19.46
CA VAL A 218 24.42 13.64 20.50
C VAL A 218 24.36 12.95 21.88
N HIS A 219 24.08 11.63 21.93
CA HIS A 219 24.01 10.88 23.20
C HIS A 219 25.37 10.46 23.76
N THR A 220 26.43 10.38 22.94
CA THR A 220 27.78 9.98 23.39
C THR A 220 28.62 11.14 23.92
N ARG A 221 28.12 12.38 23.87
CA ARG A 221 28.90 13.58 24.29
C ARG A 221 28.60 14.10 25.71
N LEU A 222 27.79 13.39 26.50
CA LEU A 222 27.36 13.84 27.83
C LEU A 222 27.71 12.86 28.99
N HIS A 223 28.93 12.29 28.98
CA HIS A 223 29.49 11.73 30.21
C HIS A 223 30.99 12.11 30.32
N PRO A 224 31.33 13.13 31.08
CA PRO A 224 32.69 13.22 31.60
C PRO A 224 32.82 12.32 32.83
N SER A 225 33.80 11.42 32.76
CA SER A 225 34.24 10.59 33.90
C SER A 225 34.75 11.45 35.02
N TYR A 226 34.29 11.18 36.23
CA TYR A 226 35.00 11.35 37.47
C TYR A 226 35.08 10.02 38.18
#